data_ac54e0a434ac85d6d8fc79c7bbf1f34e
#
_entry.id   ac54e0a434ac85d6d8fc79c7bbf1f34e
#
_cell.length_a   1.000
_cell.length_b   1.000
_cell.length_c   1.000
_cell.angle_alpha   90.00
_cell.angle_beta   90.00
_cell.angle_gamma   90.00
#
_symmetry.space_group_name_H-M   'P 1'
#
loop_
_entity.id
_entity.type
_entity.pdbx_description
1 polymer ?
#
loop_
_entity_poly.entity_id
_entity_poly.type
_entity_poly.pdbx_seq_one_letter_code
_entity_poly.pdbx_strand_id
1 'polypeptide(L)'
;SQLQRFQPREIFTPRSEDELAAIVARADAEGRRIKVMGAGHSFTAIAVTPDFHVTIRALDQLHHVDPSTGLVTVGAGITLKKLNRELDRYGLALTNMGDIDKQSIAGAVSTGTHGTGLAYGGIATQVRGLRMLTPNGDVVNIDANHEPELFHCARVGLGALGIITRVTLQAVPAFRIHAVESSHALDDVLEAWPDTIRANDHVEF
;
A
#
# COMPACT_ATOMS: atom_id res chain seq x y z
N SER A 1 -9.86 -0.21 14.20
CA SER A 1 -9.64 0.06 15.62
C SER A 1 -10.74 0.95 16.16
N GLN A 2 -11.16 0.76 17.39
CA GLN A 2 -12.18 1.60 18.05
C GLN A 2 -11.59 2.86 18.72
N LEU A 3 -10.33 3.15 18.46
CA LEU A 3 -9.59 4.24 19.10
C LEU A 3 -10.03 5.62 18.63
N GLN A 4 -10.68 5.69 17.46
CA GLN A 4 -11.14 6.95 16.89
C GLN A 4 -12.57 6.81 16.38
N ARG A 5 -13.44 7.72 16.79
CA ARG A 5 -14.79 7.88 16.24
C ARG A 5 -14.86 9.20 15.50
N PHE A 6 -15.32 9.17 14.26
CA PHE A 6 -15.56 10.37 13.47
C PHE A 6 -16.81 10.17 12.62
N GLN A 7 -17.44 11.25 12.24
CA GLN A 7 -18.59 11.25 11.39
C GLN A 7 -18.33 12.19 10.23
N PRO A 8 -17.92 11.66 9.06
CA PRO A 8 -17.75 12.50 7.88
C PRO A 8 -19.10 12.98 7.40
N ARG A 9 -19.12 14.14 6.74
CA ARG A 9 -20.31 14.69 6.09
C ARG A 9 -20.86 13.72 5.03
N GLU A 10 -19.97 13.14 4.24
CA GLU A 10 -20.32 12.18 3.20
C GLU A 10 -19.22 11.13 3.03
N ILE A 11 -19.63 9.91 2.64
CA ILE A 11 -18.72 8.79 2.35
C ILE A 11 -18.94 8.36 0.91
N PHE A 12 -17.86 8.32 0.13
CA PHE A 12 -17.85 7.93 -1.27
C PHE A 12 -17.09 6.63 -1.50
N THR A 13 -17.57 5.85 -2.46
CA THR A 13 -16.90 4.61 -2.90
C THR A 13 -16.83 4.61 -4.43
N PRO A 14 -15.93 5.42 -5.03
CA PRO A 14 -15.81 5.51 -6.48
C PRO A 14 -15.37 4.18 -7.07
N ARG A 15 -15.90 3.85 -8.26
CA ARG A 15 -15.60 2.64 -9.02
C ARG A 15 -14.69 2.92 -10.23
N SER A 16 -14.49 4.20 -10.53
CA SER A 16 -13.63 4.65 -11.64
C SER A 16 -12.87 5.93 -11.25
N GLU A 17 -11.87 6.26 -12.05
CA GLU A 17 -11.13 7.52 -11.92
C GLU A 17 -12.05 8.71 -12.24
N ASP A 18 -13.00 8.57 -13.19
CA ASP A 18 -13.95 9.63 -13.53
C ASP A 18 -14.90 9.95 -12.36
N GLU A 19 -15.44 8.92 -11.70
CA GLU A 19 -16.23 9.11 -10.48
C GLU A 19 -15.40 9.80 -9.39
N LEU A 20 -14.14 9.40 -9.24
CA LEU A 20 -13.24 10.02 -8.26
C LEU A 20 -12.94 11.47 -8.59
N ALA A 21 -12.69 11.79 -9.87
CA ALA A 21 -12.47 13.16 -10.34
C ALA A 21 -13.69 14.06 -10.10
N ALA A 22 -14.89 13.54 -10.33
CA ALA A 22 -16.13 14.27 -10.03
C ALA A 22 -16.26 14.58 -8.52
N ILE A 23 -15.86 13.65 -7.64
CA ILE A 23 -15.84 13.86 -6.18
C ILE A 23 -14.82 14.95 -5.80
N VAL A 24 -13.63 14.93 -6.42
CA VAL A 24 -12.59 15.95 -6.19
C VAL A 24 -13.08 17.33 -6.63
N ALA A 25 -13.66 17.45 -7.84
CA ALA A 25 -14.19 18.70 -8.34
C ALA A 25 -15.34 19.24 -7.45
N ARG A 26 -16.20 18.36 -6.95
CA ARG A 26 -17.24 18.73 -6.02
C ARG A 26 -16.68 19.23 -4.69
N ALA A 27 -15.67 18.55 -4.16
CA ALA A 27 -15.01 18.94 -2.91
C ALA A 27 -14.39 20.34 -3.03
N ASP A 28 -13.72 20.62 -4.15
CA ASP A 28 -13.13 21.92 -4.45
C ASP A 28 -14.20 23.01 -4.50
N ALA A 29 -15.26 22.79 -5.28
CA ALA A 29 -16.37 23.73 -5.42
C ALA A 29 -17.09 24.03 -4.08
N GLU A 30 -17.15 23.06 -3.17
CA GLU A 30 -17.76 23.21 -1.84
C GLU A 30 -16.75 23.65 -0.75
N GLY A 31 -15.47 23.86 -1.08
CA GLY A 31 -14.41 24.17 -0.12
C GLY A 31 -14.20 23.05 0.92
N ARG A 32 -14.34 21.79 0.52
CA ARG A 32 -14.25 20.61 1.40
C ARG A 32 -12.94 19.88 1.26
N ARG A 33 -12.47 19.33 2.37
CA ARG A 33 -11.30 18.45 2.37
C ARG A 33 -11.68 17.03 2.09
N ILE A 34 -10.84 16.33 1.34
CA ILE A 34 -10.95 14.88 1.11
C ILE A 34 -9.94 14.16 1.98
N LYS A 35 -10.36 13.08 2.62
CA LYS A 35 -9.48 12.06 3.18
C LYS A 35 -9.80 10.71 2.55
N VAL A 36 -8.73 10.05 2.09
CA VAL A 36 -8.83 8.74 1.47
C VAL A 36 -8.51 7.65 2.48
N MET A 37 -9.31 6.61 2.47
CA MET A 37 -9.11 5.42 3.28
C MET A 37 -8.97 4.19 2.38
N GLY A 38 -7.94 3.40 2.61
CA GLY A 38 -7.82 2.04 2.10
C GLY A 38 -8.66 1.05 2.91
N ALA A 39 -8.01 0.08 3.54
CA ALA A 39 -8.68 -0.92 4.38
C ALA A 39 -8.87 -0.49 5.86
N GLY A 40 -8.37 0.67 6.27
CA GLY A 40 -8.60 1.24 7.61
C GLY A 40 -7.78 0.57 8.72
N HIS A 41 -6.57 0.11 8.44
CA HIS A 41 -5.68 -0.54 9.41
C HIS A 41 -4.74 0.41 10.18
N SER A 42 -4.76 1.72 9.90
CA SER A 42 -3.99 2.71 10.66
C SER A 42 -4.59 2.92 12.05
N PHE A 43 -3.72 3.05 13.06
CA PHE A 43 -4.12 3.31 14.45
C PHE A 43 -4.18 4.81 14.78
N THR A 44 -3.80 5.68 13.83
CA THR A 44 -3.79 7.14 13.98
C THR A 44 -5.00 7.77 13.27
N ALA A 45 -5.20 9.08 13.49
CA ALA A 45 -6.27 9.86 12.88
C ALA A 45 -6.04 10.22 11.40
N ILE A 46 -5.10 9.57 10.72
CA ILE A 46 -4.64 9.98 9.40
C ILE A 46 -5.75 10.05 8.33
N ALA A 47 -6.74 9.15 8.42
CA ALA A 47 -7.88 9.11 7.51
C ALA A 47 -9.14 9.82 8.06
N VAL A 48 -9.05 10.45 9.23
CA VAL A 48 -10.18 11.13 9.86
C VAL A 48 -10.46 12.47 9.19
N THR A 49 -11.72 12.74 8.87
CA THR A 49 -12.19 14.03 8.34
C THR A 49 -13.62 14.28 8.74
N PRO A 50 -14.03 15.53 9.03
CA PRO A 50 -15.43 15.90 9.14
C PRO A 50 -16.10 16.13 7.78
N ASP A 51 -15.32 16.23 6.69
CA ASP A 51 -15.81 16.57 5.35
C ASP A 51 -16.07 15.32 4.49
N PHE A 52 -15.38 15.15 3.39
CA PHE A 52 -15.56 14.04 2.45
C PHE A 52 -14.57 12.90 2.74
N HIS A 53 -15.13 11.72 2.94
CA HIS A 53 -14.38 10.51 3.17
C HIS A 53 -14.49 9.60 1.95
N VAL A 54 -13.38 9.30 1.30
CA VAL A 54 -13.34 8.46 0.09
C VAL A 54 -12.71 7.11 0.43
N THR A 55 -13.43 6.02 0.15
CA THR A 55 -12.87 4.68 0.22
C THR A 55 -12.58 4.15 -1.17
N ILE A 56 -11.32 3.75 -1.41
CA ILE A 56 -10.87 3.27 -2.73
C ILE A 56 -11.04 1.76 -2.92
N ARG A 57 -11.76 1.10 -2.05
CA ARG A 57 -11.92 -0.38 -2.05
C ARG A 57 -12.49 -0.96 -3.35
N ALA A 58 -13.22 -0.16 -4.14
CA ALA A 58 -13.78 -0.60 -5.41
C ALA A 58 -12.78 -0.48 -6.59
N LEU A 59 -11.64 0.20 -6.40
CA LEU A 59 -10.53 0.26 -7.35
C LEU A 59 -9.57 -0.91 -7.07
N ASP A 60 -10.02 -2.15 -7.19
CA ASP A 60 -9.30 -3.35 -6.73
C ASP A 60 -8.96 -4.34 -7.85
N GLN A 61 -8.91 -3.89 -9.09
CA GLN A 61 -8.72 -4.72 -10.27
C GLN A 61 -7.25 -5.02 -10.53
N LEU A 62 -6.98 -6.19 -11.11
CA LEU A 62 -5.70 -6.49 -11.75
C LEU A 62 -5.73 -5.92 -13.16
N HIS A 63 -4.85 -4.97 -13.47
CA HIS A 63 -4.82 -4.28 -14.76
C HIS A 63 -3.83 -4.91 -15.74
N HIS A 64 -2.66 -5.30 -15.25
CA HIS A 64 -1.59 -5.85 -16.09
C HIS A 64 -0.67 -6.74 -15.27
N VAL A 65 -0.21 -7.83 -15.89
CA VAL A 65 0.85 -8.70 -15.36
C VAL A 65 1.77 -9.05 -16.51
N ASP A 66 3.05 -8.82 -16.31
CA ASP A 66 4.11 -9.34 -17.18
C ASP A 66 4.95 -10.34 -16.36
N PRO A 67 4.72 -11.65 -16.53
CA PRO A 67 5.47 -12.66 -15.78
C PRO A 67 6.96 -12.71 -16.14
N SER A 68 7.34 -12.22 -17.32
CA SER A 68 8.74 -12.24 -17.77
C SER A 68 9.60 -11.18 -17.07
N THR A 69 9.02 -10.03 -16.77
CA THR A 69 9.68 -8.92 -16.06
C THR A 69 9.29 -8.84 -14.59
N GLY A 70 8.21 -9.52 -14.18
CA GLY A 70 7.63 -9.42 -12.85
C GLY A 70 6.90 -8.09 -12.60
N LEU A 71 6.67 -7.26 -13.62
CA LEU A 71 5.91 -6.02 -13.46
C LEU A 71 4.41 -6.29 -13.39
N VAL A 72 3.77 -5.77 -12.35
CA VAL A 72 2.35 -5.97 -12.09
C VAL A 72 1.69 -4.64 -11.77
N THR A 73 0.62 -4.28 -12.51
CA THR A 73 -0.17 -3.08 -12.27
C THR A 73 -1.54 -3.44 -11.74
N VAL A 74 -1.88 -2.88 -10.59
CA VAL A 74 -3.13 -3.15 -9.86
C VAL A 74 -3.84 -1.86 -9.45
N GLY A 75 -5.14 -1.95 -9.23
CA GLY A 75 -5.91 -0.89 -8.60
C GLY A 75 -5.50 -0.67 -7.14
N ALA A 76 -5.45 0.57 -6.72
CA ALA A 76 -4.94 1.00 -5.42
C ALA A 76 -5.70 0.42 -4.21
N GLY A 77 -6.97 0.05 -4.42
CA GLY A 77 -7.85 -0.54 -3.40
C GLY A 77 -7.70 -2.05 -3.20
N ILE A 78 -6.94 -2.74 -4.05
CA ILE A 78 -6.73 -4.19 -3.91
C ILE A 78 -6.10 -4.50 -2.55
N THR A 79 -6.63 -5.50 -1.84
CA THR A 79 -6.01 -5.94 -0.58
C THR A 79 -4.78 -6.81 -0.86
N LEU A 80 -3.80 -6.80 0.04
CA LEU A 80 -2.62 -7.67 -0.06
C LEU A 80 -3.03 -9.14 -0.20
N LYS A 81 -4.08 -9.56 0.51
CA LYS A 81 -4.65 -10.92 0.37
C LYS A 81 -5.11 -11.23 -1.05
N LYS A 82 -5.85 -10.31 -1.68
CA LYS A 82 -6.33 -10.49 -3.07
C LYS A 82 -5.15 -10.42 -4.02
N LEU A 83 -4.24 -9.48 -3.81
CA LEU A 83 -3.04 -9.31 -4.62
C LEU A 83 -2.18 -10.59 -4.63
N ASN A 84 -1.86 -11.15 -3.46
CA ASN A 84 -1.07 -12.38 -3.36
C ASN A 84 -1.73 -13.54 -4.09
N ARG A 85 -3.05 -13.70 -3.97
CA ARG A 85 -3.80 -14.73 -4.69
C ARG A 85 -3.77 -14.53 -6.21
N GLU A 86 -3.82 -13.27 -6.68
CA GLU A 86 -3.71 -12.99 -8.12
C GLU A 86 -2.28 -13.24 -8.61
N LEU A 87 -1.25 -12.83 -7.86
CA LEU A 87 0.16 -13.08 -8.20
C LEU A 87 0.48 -14.58 -8.30
N ASP A 88 -0.02 -15.38 -7.35
CA ASP A 88 0.19 -16.83 -7.30
C ASP A 88 -0.26 -17.54 -8.59
N ARG A 89 -1.34 -17.06 -9.23
CA ARG A 89 -1.82 -17.58 -10.53
C ARG A 89 -0.82 -17.44 -11.67
N TYR A 90 0.12 -16.49 -11.52
CA TYR A 90 1.19 -16.22 -12.48
C TYR A 90 2.54 -16.74 -12.02
N GLY A 91 2.59 -17.50 -10.92
CA GLY A 91 3.84 -17.97 -10.33
C GLY A 91 4.69 -16.83 -9.75
N LEU A 92 4.07 -15.75 -9.31
CA LEU A 92 4.70 -14.55 -8.76
C LEU A 92 4.35 -14.34 -7.29
N ALA A 93 5.20 -13.58 -6.58
CA ALA A 93 4.98 -13.15 -5.21
C ALA A 93 5.52 -11.73 -4.98
N LEU A 94 5.08 -11.09 -3.91
CA LEU A 94 5.77 -9.91 -3.38
C LEU A 94 7.10 -10.34 -2.75
N THR A 95 8.14 -9.54 -2.90
CA THR A 95 9.48 -9.83 -2.34
C THR A 95 9.43 -9.91 -0.82
N ASN A 96 8.67 -9.03 -0.20
CA ASN A 96 8.49 -8.96 1.25
C ASN A 96 7.14 -8.28 1.56
N MET A 97 6.53 -8.63 2.68
CA MET A 97 5.32 -8.01 3.19
C MET A 97 5.27 -8.14 4.73
N GLY A 98 4.41 -7.38 5.38
CA GLY A 98 4.13 -7.56 6.81
C GLY A 98 3.15 -8.70 7.07
N ASP A 99 2.89 -9.01 8.34
CA ASP A 99 2.04 -10.13 8.78
C ASP A 99 0.57 -9.97 8.38
N ILE A 100 0.10 -8.74 8.21
CA ILE A 100 -1.30 -8.45 7.94
C ILE A 100 -1.55 -8.29 6.44
N ASP A 101 -2.36 -9.18 5.87
CA ASP A 101 -2.76 -9.20 4.46
C ASP A 101 -4.06 -8.41 4.16
N LYS A 102 -4.66 -7.77 5.17
CA LYS A 102 -5.94 -7.05 5.06
C LYS A 102 -5.81 -5.62 4.52
N GLN A 103 -4.62 -5.05 4.56
CA GLN A 103 -4.36 -3.71 4.06
C GLN A 103 -4.62 -3.62 2.55
N SER A 104 -5.13 -2.46 2.08
CA SER A 104 -5.06 -2.14 0.64
C SER A 104 -3.63 -1.79 0.24
N ILE A 105 -3.26 -2.06 -1.02
CA ILE A 105 -1.89 -1.78 -1.49
C ILE A 105 -1.52 -0.30 -1.36
N ALA A 106 -2.40 0.62 -1.72
CA ALA A 106 -2.13 2.05 -1.57
C ALA A 106 -1.98 2.46 -0.10
N GLY A 107 -2.77 1.88 0.80
CA GLY A 107 -2.63 2.11 2.25
C GLY A 107 -1.29 1.61 2.76
N ALA A 108 -0.90 0.39 2.42
CA ALA A 108 0.36 -0.21 2.82
C ALA A 108 1.58 0.59 2.30
N VAL A 109 1.54 1.00 1.03
CA VAL A 109 2.58 1.84 0.42
C VAL A 109 2.66 3.20 1.11
N SER A 110 1.52 3.89 1.25
CA SER A 110 1.48 5.27 1.78
C SER A 110 1.91 5.39 3.24
N THR A 111 1.79 4.32 4.04
CA THR A 111 2.14 4.32 5.47
C THR A 111 3.45 3.57 5.78
N GLY A 112 4.22 3.20 4.76
CA GLY A 112 5.53 2.58 4.91
C GLY A 112 5.48 1.17 5.51
N THR A 113 4.43 0.40 5.23
CA THR A 113 4.30 -0.99 5.72
C THR A 113 5.50 -1.82 5.27
N HIS A 114 6.05 -2.57 6.21
CA HIS A 114 7.21 -3.44 6.01
C HIS A 114 7.00 -4.79 6.70
N GLY A 115 7.81 -5.75 6.35
CA GLY A 115 8.00 -7.01 7.07
C GLY A 115 9.33 -7.02 7.80
N THR A 116 9.82 -8.21 8.07
CA THR A 116 11.15 -8.46 8.66
C THR A 116 12.19 -8.73 7.57
N GLY A 117 13.43 -8.92 7.99
CA GLY A 117 14.55 -9.31 7.12
C GLY A 117 15.50 -8.17 6.79
N LEU A 118 16.79 -8.40 7.10
CA LEU A 118 17.84 -7.40 6.97
C LEU A 118 18.07 -6.95 5.52
N ALA A 119 17.84 -7.85 4.56
CA ALA A 119 18.07 -7.60 3.13
C ALA A 119 16.84 -6.98 2.42
N TYR A 120 15.71 -6.82 3.09
CA TYR A 120 14.46 -6.45 2.46
C TYR A 120 14.00 -5.06 2.88
N GLY A 121 13.52 -4.29 1.91
CA GLY A 121 12.82 -3.03 2.17
C GLY A 121 11.32 -3.23 2.43
N GLY A 122 10.64 -2.15 2.79
CA GLY A 122 9.19 -2.13 2.92
C GLY A 122 8.48 -2.25 1.56
N ILE A 123 7.16 -2.41 1.57
CA ILE A 123 6.35 -2.59 0.35
C ILE A 123 6.56 -1.41 -0.63
N ALA A 124 6.76 -0.19 -0.12
CA ALA A 124 7.02 0.98 -0.93
C ALA A 124 8.28 0.87 -1.81
N THR A 125 9.28 0.06 -1.43
CA THR A 125 10.49 -0.17 -2.24
C THR A 125 10.24 -1.05 -3.46
N GLN A 126 9.15 -1.81 -3.47
CA GLN A 126 8.73 -2.66 -4.58
C GLN A 126 7.93 -1.89 -5.64
N VAL A 127 7.52 -0.65 -5.34
CA VAL A 127 6.76 0.19 -6.28
C VAL A 127 7.67 0.68 -7.40
N ARG A 128 7.22 0.53 -8.65
CA ARG A 128 7.89 0.98 -9.88
C ARG A 128 7.17 2.15 -10.55
N GLY A 129 5.87 2.33 -10.27
CA GLY A 129 5.10 3.45 -10.77
C GLY A 129 3.81 3.63 -9.99
N LEU A 130 3.28 4.83 -10.04
CA LEU A 130 2.00 5.20 -9.46
C LEU A 130 1.17 5.95 -10.50
N ARG A 131 -0.13 5.72 -10.49
CA ARG A 131 -1.11 6.56 -11.15
C ARG A 131 -1.94 7.24 -10.07
N MET A 132 -2.05 8.56 -10.17
CA MET A 132 -2.64 9.39 -9.12
C MET A 132 -3.60 10.41 -9.72
N LEU A 133 -4.65 10.73 -8.98
CA LEU A 133 -5.48 11.90 -9.20
C LEU A 133 -4.97 13.03 -8.30
N THR A 134 -4.59 14.13 -8.90
CA THR A 134 -4.11 15.33 -8.20
C THR A 134 -5.26 16.13 -7.59
N PRO A 135 -5.00 17.07 -6.68
CA PRO A 135 -6.03 17.99 -6.17
C PRO A 135 -6.72 18.82 -7.26
N ASN A 136 -6.06 19.08 -8.39
CA ASN A 136 -6.61 19.83 -9.52
C ASN A 136 -7.53 18.97 -10.42
N GLY A 137 -7.67 17.68 -10.13
CA GLY A 137 -8.47 16.75 -10.94
C GLY A 137 -7.71 16.09 -12.08
N ASP A 138 -6.43 16.39 -12.25
CA ASP A 138 -5.59 15.78 -13.30
C ASP A 138 -5.16 14.37 -12.90
N VAL A 139 -5.14 13.47 -13.87
CA VAL A 139 -4.57 12.13 -13.68
C VAL A 139 -3.15 12.11 -14.19
N VAL A 140 -2.21 11.79 -13.29
CA VAL A 140 -0.78 11.72 -13.60
C VAL A 140 -0.23 10.31 -13.40
N ASN A 141 0.69 9.92 -14.28
CA ASN A 141 1.50 8.71 -14.11
C ASN A 141 2.90 9.14 -13.73
N ILE A 142 3.42 8.61 -12.64
CA ILE A 142 4.72 8.96 -12.08
C ILE A 142 5.55 7.72 -11.81
N ASP A 143 6.84 7.80 -12.10
CA ASP A 143 7.83 6.75 -11.87
C ASP A 143 9.24 7.35 -11.71
N ALA A 144 10.27 6.51 -11.66
CA ALA A 144 11.65 6.96 -11.48
C ALA A 144 12.18 7.83 -12.66
N ASN A 145 11.53 7.78 -13.84
CA ASN A 145 11.92 8.54 -15.03
C ASN A 145 10.97 9.71 -15.34
N HIS A 146 9.75 9.66 -14.79
CA HIS A 146 8.70 10.66 -14.97
C HIS A 146 8.26 11.20 -13.61
N GLU A 147 8.52 12.49 -13.38
CA GLU A 147 8.26 13.16 -12.09
C GLU A 147 8.94 12.44 -10.89
N PRO A 148 10.27 12.20 -10.94
CA PRO A 148 10.96 11.35 -9.96
C PRO A 148 10.84 11.85 -8.52
N GLU A 149 10.88 13.15 -8.29
CA GLU A 149 10.72 13.74 -6.95
C GLU A 149 9.33 13.47 -6.39
N LEU A 150 8.29 13.72 -7.21
CA LEU A 150 6.91 13.44 -6.82
C LEU A 150 6.71 11.94 -6.56
N PHE A 151 7.29 11.08 -7.41
CA PHE A 151 7.24 9.64 -7.24
C PHE A 151 7.87 9.20 -5.90
N HIS A 152 9.05 9.70 -5.57
CA HIS A 152 9.71 9.37 -4.31
C HIS A 152 8.92 9.82 -3.09
N CYS A 153 8.34 11.02 -3.13
CA CYS A 153 7.50 11.54 -2.05
C CYS A 153 6.16 10.79 -1.95
N ALA A 154 5.53 10.45 -3.06
CA ALA A 154 4.20 9.83 -3.08
C ALA A 154 4.19 8.38 -2.58
N ARG A 155 5.31 7.66 -2.71
CA ARG A 155 5.43 6.26 -2.23
C ARG A 155 5.15 6.12 -0.73
N VAL A 156 5.52 7.11 0.09
CA VAL A 156 5.22 7.12 1.55
C VAL A 156 4.60 8.47 1.92
N GLY A 157 3.76 9.01 1.03
CA GLY A 157 3.23 10.37 1.11
C GLY A 157 1.99 10.53 2.00
N LEU A 158 1.54 9.48 2.71
CA LEU A 158 0.38 9.52 3.61
C LEU A 158 -0.91 10.05 2.97
N GLY A 159 -1.01 9.99 1.62
CA GLY A 159 -2.12 10.52 0.85
C GLY A 159 -2.18 12.06 0.79
N ALA A 160 -1.08 12.76 1.08
CA ALA A 160 -1.04 14.23 1.10
C ALA A 160 -0.88 14.85 -0.30
N LEU A 161 -0.35 14.11 -1.27
CA LEU A 161 0.03 14.61 -2.59
C LEU A 161 -1.03 14.33 -3.68
N GLY A 162 -2.06 13.57 -3.35
CA GLY A 162 -3.11 13.16 -4.27
C GLY A 162 -3.66 11.78 -3.93
N ILE A 163 -4.57 11.30 -4.75
CA ILE A 163 -5.24 10.01 -4.54
C ILE A 163 -4.64 8.97 -5.49
N ILE A 164 -3.94 8.00 -4.94
CA ILE A 164 -3.39 6.87 -5.72
C ILE A 164 -4.56 6.03 -6.23
N THR A 165 -4.61 5.81 -7.54
CA THR A 165 -5.64 5.00 -8.22
C THR A 165 -5.10 3.67 -8.72
N ARG A 166 -3.79 3.62 -9.10
CA ARG A 166 -3.11 2.38 -9.49
C ARG A 166 -1.69 2.36 -8.94
N VAL A 167 -1.20 1.16 -8.71
CA VAL A 167 0.18 0.88 -8.26
C VAL A 167 0.80 -0.13 -9.20
N THR A 168 1.96 0.17 -9.73
CA THR A 168 2.81 -0.79 -10.46
C THR A 168 3.91 -1.28 -9.53
N LEU A 169 3.99 -2.60 -9.35
CA LEU A 169 4.90 -3.28 -8.44
C LEU A 169 5.90 -4.14 -9.20
N GLN A 170 7.09 -4.32 -8.63
CA GLN A 170 8.01 -5.38 -9.00
C GLN A 170 7.72 -6.61 -8.14
N ALA A 171 7.17 -7.63 -8.76
CA ALA A 171 7.04 -8.96 -8.17
C ALA A 171 8.27 -9.82 -8.49
N VAL A 172 8.43 -10.92 -7.76
CA VAL A 172 9.48 -11.92 -7.95
C VAL A 172 8.83 -13.29 -8.21
N PRO A 173 9.57 -14.29 -8.72
CA PRO A 173 9.06 -15.66 -8.80
C PRO A 173 8.57 -16.14 -7.43
N ALA A 174 7.45 -16.87 -7.43
CA ALA A 174 6.88 -17.40 -6.19
C ALA A 174 7.88 -18.31 -5.46
N PHE A 175 7.93 -18.20 -4.16
CA PHE A 175 8.84 -18.93 -3.28
C PHE A 175 8.08 -19.48 -2.07
N ARG A 176 8.75 -20.31 -1.28
CA ARG A 176 8.24 -20.84 -0.02
C ARG A 176 9.15 -20.44 1.11
N ILE A 177 8.56 -20.14 2.26
CA ILE A 177 9.27 -19.88 3.51
C ILE A 177 9.12 -21.11 4.40
N HIS A 178 10.22 -21.50 5.04
CA HIS A 178 10.22 -22.48 6.12
C HIS A 178 10.34 -21.72 7.45
N ALA A 179 9.26 -21.68 8.20
CA ALA A 179 9.24 -21.05 9.52
C ALA A 179 9.60 -22.07 10.61
N VAL A 180 10.45 -21.66 11.54
CA VAL A 180 10.82 -22.41 12.75
C VAL A 180 10.48 -21.53 13.95
N GLU A 181 9.60 -22.02 14.82
CA GLU A 181 9.21 -21.34 16.05
C GLU A 181 9.78 -22.11 17.25
N SER A 182 10.39 -21.38 18.19
CA SER A 182 10.97 -21.97 19.40
C SER A 182 10.92 -20.99 20.57
N SER A 183 10.85 -21.50 21.79
CA SER A 183 10.83 -20.69 23.01
C SER A 183 12.25 -20.51 23.54
N HIS A 184 12.65 -19.27 23.80
CA HIS A 184 13.93 -18.92 24.38
C HIS A 184 13.75 -17.89 25.50
N ALA A 185 14.72 -17.78 26.41
CA ALA A 185 14.77 -16.65 27.32
C ALA A 185 15.10 -15.37 26.56
N LEU A 186 14.50 -14.23 26.96
CA LEU A 186 14.69 -12.96 26.25
C LEU A 186 16.17 -12.54 26.17
N ASP A 187 16.93 -12.73 27.26
CA ASP A 187 18.34 -12.36 27.31
C ASP A 187 19.16 -13.15 26.29
N ASP A 188 18.88 -14.45 26.14
CA ASP A 188 19.54 -15.30 25.13
C ASP A 188 19.23 -14.86 23.71
N VAL A 189 17.96 -14.45 23.45
CA VAL A 189 17.56 -13.91 22.15
C VAL A 189 18.28 -12.62 21.83
N LEU A 190 18.36 -11.70 22.81
CA LEU A 190 19.02 -10.40 22.62
C LEU A 190 20.53 -10.57 22.39
N GLU A 191 21.20 -11.49 23.10
CA GLU A 191 22.63 -11.79 22.91
C GLU A 191 22.90 -12.38 21.52
N ALA A 192 22.07 -13.35 21.09
CA ALA A 192 22.23 -14.02 19.79
C ALA A 192 21.73 -13.19 18.61
N TRP A 193 21.00 -12.06 18.85
CA TRP A 193 20.27 -11.32 17.84
C TRP A 193 21.09 -10.92 16.60
N PRO A 194 22.32 -10.34 16.75
CA PRO A 194 23.11 -9.90 15.60
C PRO A 194 23.47 -11.04 14.62
N ASP A 195 23.68 -12.23 15.13
CA ASP A 195 24.04 -13.39 14.31
C ASP A 195 22.78 -14.07 13.74
N THR A 196 21.71 -14.13 14.53
CA THR A 196 20.43 -14.69 14.11
C THR A 196 19.86 -13.94 12.91
N ILE A 197 19.86 -12.61 12.91
CA ILE A 197 19.35 -11.81 11.78
C ILE A 197 20.22 -11.89 10.52
N ARG A 198 21.50 -12.22 10.65
CA ARG A 198 22.40 -12.44 9.50
C ARG A 198 22.27 -13.83 8.89
N ALA A 199 21.89 -14.80 9.71
CA ALA A 199 21.81 -16.20 9.30
C ALA A 199 20.45 -16.57 8.69
N ASN A 200 19.44 -15.72 8.79
CA ASN A 200 18.08 -15.99 8.33
C ASN A 200 17.54 -14.87 7.46
N ASP A 201 16.67 -15.22 6.52
CA ASP A 201 15.99 -14.23 5.66
C ASP A 201 15.03 -13.37 6.47
N HIS A 202 14.29 -13.95 7.41
CA HIS A 202 13.33 -13.29 8.27
C HIS A 202 13.48 -13.77 9.71
N VAL A 203 13.42 -12.85 10.65
CA VAL A 203 13.42 -13.15 12.10
C VAL A 203 12.52 -12.16 12.81
N GLU A 204 11.77 -12.66 13.78
CA GLU A 204 10.97 -11.86 14.70
C GLU A 204 10.88 -12.51 16.08
N PHE A 205 10.61 -11.76 17.12
CA PHE A 205 10.33 -12.27 18.48
C PHE A 205 9.42 -11.33 19.26
#